data_95367ac9e06f0f4e49e5e559c9e40fe5
#
_entry.id   95367ac9e06f0f4e49e5e559c9e40fe5
#
_cell.length_a   1.000
_cell.length_b   1.000
_cell.length_c   1.000
_cell.angle_alpha   90.00
_cell.angle_beta   90.00
_cell.angle_gamma   90.00
#
_symmetry.space_group_name_H-M   'P 1'
#
loop_
_entity.id
_entity.type
_entity.pdbx_description
1 polymer ?
#
loop_
_entity_poly.entity_id
_entity_poly.type
_entity_poly.pdbx_seq_one_letter_code
_entity_poly.pdbx_strand_id
1 'polypeptide(L)'
;MPGTKIEFNSNKITRIQGLDELAVLLFPGNREHQKIFLAIFIEIKYTKGEFVPFLKPLCDKYGFSPRMLETVRSKMRRIGLIDHVCRFNKSHGYKEGWVLSSRFNHALTRLVGLTKGFRERKDVLQEHKDRDLFRYL
;
A
#
# COMPACT_ATOMS: atom_id res chain seq x y z
N MET A 1 -17.57 2.95 5.24
CA MET A 1 -16.15 3.26 5.15
C MET A 1 -15.46 2.36 4.13
N PRO A 2 -14.79 2.93 3.15
CA PRO A 2 -14.08 2.08 2.20
C PRO A 2 -12.95 1.35 2.91
N GLY A 3 -12.98 0.04 2.85
CA GLY A 3 -11.95 -0.78 3.43
C GLY A 3 -10.66 -0.73 2.61
N THR A 4 -9.58 -1.20 3.20
CA THR A 4 -8.30 -1.41 2.51
C THR A 4 -8.19 -2.85 2.04
N LYS A 5 -9.28 -3.35 1.45
CA LYS A 5 -9.39 -4.73 1.02
C LYS A 5 -8.34 -5.08 -0.03
N ILE A 6 -7.59 -6.13 0.27
CA ILE A 6 -6.60 -6.70 -0.63
C ILE A 6 -6.96 -8.17 -0.83
N GLU A 7 -6.90 -8.65 -2.06
CA GLU A 7 -7.12 -10.06 -2.33
C GLU A 7 -5.85 -10.85 -1.99
N PHE A 8 -5.84 -11.46 -0.81
CA PHE A 8 -4.70 -12.27 -0.40
C PHE A 8 -4.93 -13.74 -0.78
N ASN A 9 -4.29 -14.15 -1.87
CA ASN A 9 -4.33 -15.53 -2.36
C ASN A 9 -2.89 -15.99 -2.61
N SER A 10 -2.44 -16.99 -1.84
CA SER A 10 -1.05 -17.42 -1.89
C SER A 10 -0.62 -17.89 -3.28
N ASN A 11 -1.49 -18.60 -4.00
CA ASN A 11 -1.17 -19.07 -5.35
C ASN A 11 -1.02 -17.92 -6.33
N LYS A 12 -1.89 -16.91 -6.24
CA LYS A 12 -1.79 -15.71 -7.08
C LYS A 12 -0.54 -14.91 -6.74
N ILE A 13 -0.26 -14.74 -5.45
CA ILE A 13 0.89 -13.96 -4.98
C ILE A 13 2.20 -14.58 -5.48
N THR A 14 2.35 -15.90 -5.38
CA THR A 14 3.58 -16.57 -5.82
C THR A 14 3.79 -16.50 -7.34
N ARG A 15 2.74 -16.21 -8.11
CA ARG A 15 2.81 -16.12 -9.57
C ARG A 15 2.90 -14.70 -10.10
N ILE A 16 2.85 -13.71 -9.23
CA ILE A 16 2.96 -12.31 -9.66
C ILE A 16 4.34 -12.05 -10.25
N GLN A 17 4.36 -11.54 -11.48
CA GLN A 17 5.59 -11.20 -12.19
C GLN A 17 5.66 -9.73 -12.58
N GLY A 18 4.55 -9.02 -12.56
CA GLY A 18 4.47 -7.65 -13.02
C GLY A 18 3.62 -6.75 -12.13
N LEU A 19 3.80 -5.46 -12.33
CA LEU A 19 3.09 -4.42 -11.58
C LEU A 19 1.58 -4.46 -11.83
N ASP A 20 1.17 -4.85 -13.03
CA ASP A 20 -0.24 -4.99 -13.40
C ASP A 20 -0.95 -6.07 -12.55
N GLU A 21 -0.27 -7.18 -12.29
CA GLU A 21 -0.80 -8.24 -11.44
C GLU A 21 -0.89 -7.80 -9.97
N LEU A 22 0.08 -6.99 -9.53
CA LEU A 22 0.02 -6.40 -8.21
C LEU A 22 -1.19 -5.46 -8.09
N ALA A 23 -1.48 -4.70 -9.15
CA ALA A 23 -2.65 -3.82 -9.17
C ALA A 23 -3.96 -4.60 -8.98
N VAL A 24 -4.08 -5.77 -9.59
CA VAL A 24 -5.26 -6.64 -9.44
C VAL A 24 -5.40 -7.12 -7.99
N LEU A 25 -4.28 -7.46 -7.36
CA LEU A 25 -4.26 -7.90 -5.96
C LEU A 25 -4.70 -6.79 -5.01
N LEU A 26 -4.17 -5.59 -5.22
CA LEU A 26 -4.42 -4.45 -4.34
C LEU A 26 -5.79 -3.79 -4.56
N PHE A 27 -6.33 -3.87 -5.77
CA PHE A 27 -7.63 -3.29 -6.14
C PHE A 27 -8.49 -4.33 -6.83
N PRO A 28 -8.90 -5.38 -6.08
CA PRO A 28 -9.63 -6.50 -6.68
C PRO A 28 -10.98 -6.06 -7.25
N GLY A 29 -11.29 -6.55 -8.46
CA GLY A 29 -12.59 -6.35 -9.07
C GLY A 29 -12.86 -4.94 -9.61
N ASN A 30 -11.88 -4.05 -9.63
CA ASN A 30 -12.07 -2.69 -10.12
C ASN A 30 -10.94 -2.28 -11.06
N ARG A 31 -11.21 -2.40 -12.35
CA ARG A 31 -10.22 -2.14 -13.39
C ARG A 31 -9.78 -0.68 -13.45
N GLU A 32 -10.70 0.25 -13.24
CA GLU A 32 -10.37 1.68 -13.24
C GLU A 32 -9.45 2.03 -12.07
N HIS A 33 -9.71 1.47 -10.89
CA HIS A 33 -8.83 1.67 -9.74
C HIS A 33 -7.44 1.08 -9.99
N GLN A 34 -7.37 -0.07 -10.65
CA GLN A 34 -6.09 -0.70 -11.01
C GLN A 34 -5.28 0.21 -11.95
N LYS A 35 -5.93 0.81 -12.93
CA LYS A 35 -5.27 1.75 -13.85
C LYS A 35 -4.75 2.99 -13.13
N ILE A 36 -5.56 3.55 -12.25
CA ILE A 36 -5.18 4.74 -11.48
C ILE A 36 -4.00 4.43 -10.55
N PHE A 37 -4.01 3.27 -9.90
CA PHE A 37 -2.89 2.80 -9.10
C PHE A 37 -1.59 2.77 -9.93
N LEU A 38 -1.65 2.17 -11.12
CA LEU A 38 -0.50 2.10 -12.02
C LEU A 38 -0.01 3.50 -12.38
N ALA A 39 -0.92 4.39 -12.74
CA ALA A 39 -0.57 5.77 -13.12
C ALA A 39 0.13 6.51 -11.98
N ILE A 40 -0.40 6.42 -10.77
CA ILE A 40 0.19 7.08 -9.59
C ILE A 40 1.57 6.49 -9.28
N PHE A 41 1.65 5.18 -9.21
CA PHE A 41 2.88 4.49 -8.86
C PHE A 41 4.01 4.80 -9.86
N ILE A 42 3.70 4.69 -11.14
CA ILE A 42 4.66 4.96 -12.22
C ILE A 42 5.09 6.42 -12.22
N GLU A 43 4.15 7.35 -12.04
CA GLU A 43 4.46 8.78 -12.01
C GLU A 43 5.45 9.12 -10.92
N ILE A 44 5.22 8.63 -9.71
CA ILE A 44 6.13 8.91 -8.58
C ILE A 44 7.48 8.22 -8.79
N LYS A 45 7.45 6.96 -9.21
CA LYS A 45 8.66 6.15 -9.38
C LYS A 45 9.64 6.76 -10.39
N TYR A 46 9.11 7.28 -11.50
CA TYR A 46 9.96 7.76 -12.61
C TYR A 46 10.11 9.27 -12.67
N THR A 47 9.49 10.00 -11.77
CA THR A 47 9.76 11.42 -11.64
C THR A 47 11.10 11.62 -10.95
N LYS A 48 11.89 12.57 -11.44
CA LYS A 48 13.20 12.88 -10.86
C LYS A 48 13.07 13.19 -9.37
N GLY A 49 13.84 12.50 -8.55
CA GLY A 49 13.79 12.64 -7.10
C GLY A 49 12.66 11.87 -6.43
N GLU A 50 11.87 11.12 -7.20
CA GLU A 50 10.72 10.34 -6.70
C GLU A 50 9.77 11.17 -5.84
N PHE A 51 9.55 12.42 -6.26
CA PHE A 51 8.71 13.39 -5.54
C PHE A 51 7.80 14.07 -6.55
N VAL A 52 6.48 13.98 -6.34
CA VAL A 52 5.47 14.56 -7.22
C VAL A 52 4.61 15.54 -6.42
N PRO A 53 4.68 16.85 -6.71
CA PRO A 53 3.89 17.83 -5.96
C PRO A 53 2.39 17.62 -6.06
N PHE A 54 1.91 17.28 -7.25
CA PHE A 54 0.47 17.12 -7.50
C PHE A 54 0.19 15.88 -8.34
N LEU A 55 -0.83 15.12 -7.94
CA LEU A 55 -1.29 13.96 -8.70
C LEU A 55 -2.47 14.30 -9.60
N LYS A 56 -3.15 15.43 -9.35
CA LYS A 56 -4.32 15.86 -10.11
C LYS A 56 -4.08 15.95 -11.63
N PRO A 57 -2.90 16.37 -12.12
CA PRO A 57 -2.64 16.38 -13.57
C PRO A 57 -2.82 15.02 -14.25
N LEU A 58 -2.73 13.91 -13.51
CA LEU A 58 -3.00 12.58 -14.06
C LEU A 58 -4.43 12.42 -14.52
N CYS A 59 -5.38 13.17 -13.92
CA CYS A 59 -6.78 13.17 -14.35
C CYS A 59 -6.91 13.66 -15.79
N ASP A 60 -6.22 14.75 -16.12
CA ASP A 60 -6.25 15.31 -17.47
C ASP A 60 -5.49 14.44 -18.46
N LYS A 61 -4.38 13.88 -18.03
CA LYS A 61 -3.51 13.05 -18.88
C LYS A 61 -4.18 11.73 -19.29
N TYR A 62 -4.90 11.09 -18.37
CA TYR A 62 -5.47 9.75 -18.58
C TYR A 62 -7.01 9.72 -18.58
N GLY A 63 -7.66 10.85 -18.37
CA GLY A 63 -9.12 10.90 -18.32
C GLY A 63 -9.74 10.32 -17.05
N PHE A 64 -9.01 10.34 -15.94
CA PHE A 64 -9.54 9.86 -14.66
C PHE A 64 -10.43 10.92 -14.00
N SER A 65 -11.46 10.48 -13.29
CA SER A 65 -12.23 11.39 -12.46
C SER A 65 -11.43 11.78 -11.21
N PRO A 66 -11.48 13.04 -10.77
CA PRO A 66 -10.80 13.46 -9.54
C PRO A 66 -11.21 12.65 -8.31
N ARG A 67 -12.47 12.25 -8.24
CA ARG A 67 -13.02 11.45 -7.16
C ARG A 67 -12.39 10.06 -7.11
N MET A 68 -12.26 9.41 -8.25
CA MET A 68 -11.64 8.08 -8.33
C MET A 68 -10.15 8.15 -8.02
N LEU A 69 -9.48 9.19 -8.52
CA LEU A 69 -8.06 9.42 -8.18
C LEU A 69 -7.88 9.53 -6.67
N GLU A 70 -8.73 10.31 -6.00
CA GLU A 70 -8.65 10.49 -4.56
C GLU A 70 -8.91 9.18 -3.80
N THR A 71 -9.89 8.39 -4.26
CA THR A 71 -10.20 7.09 -3.64
C THR A 71 -9.00 6.15 -3.70
N VAL A 72 -8.37 6.04 -4.87
CA VAL A 72 -7.20 5.17 -5.06
C VAL A 72 -6.00 5.69 -4.28
N ARG A 73 -5.73 6.98 -4.35
CA ARG A 73 -4.65 7.64 -3.62
C ARG A 73 -4.79 7.41 -2.11
N SER A 74 -6.02 7.56 -1.59
CA SER A 74 -6.28 7.36 -0.17
C SER A 74 -6.01 5.93 0.27
N LYS A 75 -6.41 4.95 -0.54
CA LYS A 75 -6.12 3.55 -0.25
C LYS A 75 -4.61 3.27 -0.29
N MET A 76 -3.91 3.77 -1.31
CA MET A 76 -2.46 3.60 -1.42
C MET A 76 -1.74 4.18 -0.20
N ARG A 77 -2.21 5.31 0.30
CA ARG A 77 -1.65 5.93 1.51
C ARG A 77 -1.92 5.10 2.76
N ARG A 78 -3.16 4.61 2.91
CA ARG A 78 -3.54 3.80 4.08
C ARG A 78 -2.76 2.49 4.17
N ILE A 79 -2.55 1.82 3.04
CA ILE A 79 -1.76 0.58 3.03
C ILE A 79 -0.24 0.83 3.08
N GLY A 80 0.18 2.08 2.97
CA GLY A 80 1.58 2.46 3.16
C GLY A 80 2.45 2.41 1.92
N LEU A 81 1.86 2.47 0.71
CA LEU A 81 2.63 2.49 -0.53
C LEU A 81 3.13 3.88 -0.88
N ILE A 82 2.39 4.91 -0.49
CA ILE A 82 2.76 6.31 -0.72
C ILE A 82 2.52 7.13 0.53
N ASP A 83 3.20 8.26 0.62
CA ASP A 83 2.99 9.26 1.66
C ASP A 83 2.93 10.64 1.06
N HIS A 84 2.18 11.52 1.71
CA HIS A 84 2.23 12.95 1.45
C HIS A 84 3.21 13.56 2.44
N VAL A 85 4.25 14.19 1.95
CA VAL A 85 5.32 14.74 2.79
C VAL A 85 5.49 16.23 2.56
N CYS A 86 5.95 16.90 3.61
CA CYS A 86 6.31 18.31 3.58
C CYS A 86 7.80 18.40 3.85
N ARG A 87 8.52 19.08 2.98
CA ARG A 87 9.95 19.26 3.11
C ARG A 87 10.26 20.76 3.11
N PHE A 88 11.06 21.19 4.06
CA PHE A 88 11.58 22.54 4.11
C PHE A 88 13.08 22.53 3.83
N ASN A 89 13.49 23.38 2.92
CA ASN A 89 14.89 23.57 2.59
C ASN A 89 15.18 25.07 2.59
N LYS A 90 16.19 25.50 3.34
CA LYS A 90 16.57 26.93 3.43
C LYS A 90 16.87 27.56 2.07
N SER A 91 17.43 26.76 1.13
CA SER A 91 17.79 27.25 -0.19
C SER A 91 16.62 27.26 -1.17
N HIS A 92 15.65 26.34 -1.03
CA HIS A 92 14.58 26.14 -2.01
C HIS A 92 13.18 26.32 -1.42
N GLY A 93 13.08 26.65 -0.13
CA GLY A 93 11.81 26.91 0.52
C GLY A 93 11.04 25.65 0.87
N TYR A 94 9.73 25.80 0.99
CA TYR A 94 8.80 24.74 1.37
C TYR A 94 8.35 23.95 0.16
N LYS A 95 8.41 22.63 0.29
CA LYS A 95 7.88 21.69 -0.70
C LYS A 95 6.95 20.69 -0.05
N GLU A 96 5.80 20.45 -0.66
CA GLU A 96 4.94 19.33 -0.28
C GLU A 96 4.58 18.51 -1.49
N GLY A 97 4.37 17.22 -1.30
CA GLY A 97 4.03 16.33 -2.40
C GLY A 97 4.02 14.87 -2.00
N TRP A 98 3.93 14.04 -3.01
CA TRP A 98 3.75 12.60 -2.87
C TRP A 98 5.06 11.86 -3.15
N VAL A 99 5.34 10.87 -2.32
CA VAL A 99 6.54 10.02 -2.43
C VAL A 99 6.14 8.57 -2.26
N LEU A 100 6.98 7.65 -2.76
CA LEU A 100 6.83 6.24 -2.44
C LEU A 100 7.21 6.03 -0.97
N SER A 101 6.49 5.13 -0.30
CA SER A 101 6.71 4.82 1.11
C SER A 101 7.10 3.37 1.28
N SER A 102 7.94 3.11 2.26
CA SER A 102 8.33 1.75 2.66
C SER A 102 7.43 1.16 3.76
N ARG A 103 6.41 1.90 4.23
CA ARG A 103 5.54 1.45 5.32
C ARG A 103 4.81 0.15 4.98
N PHE A 104 4.38 0.00 3.71
CA PHE A 104 3.76 -1.23 3.24
C PHE A 104 4.71 -2.43 3.41
N ASN A 105 5.94 -2.28 2.97
CA ASN A 105 6.93 -3.34 3.07
C ASN A 105 7.29 -3.65 4.52
N HIS A 106 7.41 -2.62 5.37
CA HIS A 106 7.67 -2.80 6.79
C HIS A 106 6.51 -3.54 7.48
N ALA A 107 5.27 -3.20 7.13
CA ALA A 107 4.08 -3.87 7.67
C ALA A 107 4.05 -5.35 7.27
N LEU A 108 4.35 -5.66 6.02
CA LEU A 108 4.41 -7.05 5.55
C LEU A 108 5.54 -7.82 6.23
N THR A 109 6.71 -7.21 6.38
CA THR A 109 7.84 -7.83 7.07
C THR A 109 7.48 -8.12 8.52
N ARG A 110 6.82 -7.19 9.19
CA ARG A 110 6.33 -7.38 10.55
C ARG A 110 5.35 -8.54 10.63
N LEU A 111 4.40 -8.59 9.69
CA LEU A 111 3.40 -9.66 9.64
C LEU A 111 4.05 -11.03 9.41
N VAL A 112 5.05 -11.10 8.52
CA VAL A 112 5.83 -12.32 8.30
C VAL A 112 6.48 -12.78 9.60
N GLY A 113 7.14 -11.88 10.30
CA GLY A 113 7.78 -12.20 11.58
C GLY A 113 6.79 -12.69 12.64
N LEU A 114 5.63 -12.04 12.74
CA LEU A 114 4.58 -12.42 13.68
C LEU A 114 4.02 -13.82 13.39
N THR A 115 3.62 -14.06 12.14
CA THR A 115 3.04 -15.36 11.76
C THR A 115 4.05 -16.49 11.96
N LYS A 116 5.31 -16.24 11.60
CA LYS A 116 6.39 -17.20 11.82
C LYS A 116 6.60 -17.49 13.30
N GLY A 117 6.65 -16.45 14.13
CA GLY A 117 6.81 -16.58 15.57
C GLY A 117 5.65 -17.33 16.23
N PHE A 118 4.42 -16.99 15.86
CA PHE A 118 3.23 -17.67 16.38
C PHE A 118 3.21 -19.15 16.01
N ARG A 119 3.70 -19.49 14.83
CA ARG A 119 3.75 -20.87 14.35
C ARG A 119 4.83 -21.71 15.06
N GLU A 120 5.98 -21.12 15.34
CA GLU A 120 7.16 -21.84 15.83
C GLU A 120 7.21 -21.99 17.34
N ARG A 121 6.54 -21.14 18.09
CA ARG A 121 6.61 -21.11 19.54
C ARG A 121 5.62 -22.12 20.14
N LYS A 122 6.12 -23.26 20.61
CA LYS A 122 5.31 -24.44 20.98
C LYS A 122 5.51 -24.94 22.42
N ASP A 123 6.09 -24.17 23.33
CA ASP A 123 6.24 -24.63 24.70
C ASP A 123 4.88 -24.68 25.43
N VAL A 124 4.84 -25.44 26.53
CA VAL A 124 3.60 -25.68 27.28
C VAL A 124 2.95 -24.38 27.77
N LEU A 125 3.76 -23.43 28.21
CA LEU A 125 3.26 -22.14 28.68
C LEU A 125 2.59 -21.36 27.55
N GLN A 126 3.22 -21.36 26.37
CA GLN A 126 2.66 -20.68 25.21
C GLN A 126 1.36 -21.34 24.76
N GLU A 127 1.28 -22.68 24.81
CA GLU A 127 0.05 -23.39 24.46
C GLU A 127 -1.12 -22.97 25.37
N HIS A 128 -0.88 -22.86 26.67
CA HIS A 128 -1.91 -22.39 27.59
C HIS A 128 -2.38 -20.98 27.26
N LYS A 129 -1.46 -20.08 26.97
CA LYS A 129 -1.77 -18.70 26.60
C LYS A 129 -2.60 -18.64 25.32
N ASP A 130 -2.21 -19.42 24.32
CA ASP A 130 -2.93 -19.43 23.04
C ASP A 130 -4.35 -19.96 23.20
N ARG A 131 -4.54 -21.05 23.95
CA ARG A 131 -5.87 -21.63 24.18
C ARG A 131 -6.76 -20.71 25.01
N ASP A 132 -6.20 -19.97 25.95
CA ASP A 132 -6.94 -19.02 26.76
C ASP A 132 -7.53 -17.87 25.95
N LEU A 133 -6.96 -17.56 24.76
CA LEU A 133 -7.50 -16.51 23.88
C LEU A 133 -8.94 -16.77 23.46
N PHE A 134 -9.37 -18.04 23.39
CA PHE A 134 -10.75 -18.38 23.06
C PHE A 134 -11.77 -17.76 24.02
N ARG A 135 -11.37 -17.51 25.26
CA ARG A 135 -12.27 -16.94 26.27
C ARG A 135 -12.61 -15.46 25.99
N TYR A 136 -11.80 -14.79 25.18
CA TYR A 136 -11.93 -13.37 24.92
C TYR A 136 -12.49 -13.06 23.52
N LEU A 137 -12.72 -14.09 22.75
CA LEU A 137 -13.31 -13.97 21.42
C LEU A 137 -14.78 -14.40 21.47
#